data_1c827689545891685be2642fe0e6ae9a
#
_entry.id   1c827689545891685be2642fe0e6ae9a
#
_cell.length_a   1.000
_cell.length_b   1.000
_cell.length_c   1.000
_cell.angle_alpha   90.00
_cell.angle_beta   90.00
_cell.angle_gamma   90.00
#
_symmetry.space_group_name_H-M   'P 1'
#
loop_
_entity.id
_entity.type
_entity.pdbx_description
1 polymer ?
#
loop_
_entity_poly.entity_id
_entity_poly.type
_entity_poly.pdbx_seq_one_letter_code
_entity_poly.pdbx_strand_id
1 'polypeptide(L)'
;MRVIYIAGAAHSGSTLLDLMLNAHPDIVSVGEVLKLNRQLAHRDTEKKTYAACSCGAPSLWDCKFWSAVDARTRASTGKSIAELEILASGAPDPRHAPNVILFKAIAAVSGKNFIVDSSKIPRRLKQLMQFPELDVYPVHLVRNPKGQITSVMRKHGGFLKNIVRYEVVQEQIHRKLKSVPHSVVRYEDLVRDPERSLNSVLEPLGLSFDPRQLSWAEAEKHIVAGNHMRYETKSKLVLDERWREHLTARQQRIVDLGTMRSRSLLPSTGYVKGAAS
;
A
#
# COMPACT_ATOMS: atom_id res chain seq x y z
N MET A 1 6.97 -6.80 -15.98
CA MET A 1 6.93 -5.89 -14.81
C MET A 1 5.74 -6.26 -13.95
N ARG A 2 5.96 -6.50 -12.67
CA ARG A 2 4.92 -6.94 -11.75
C ARG A 2 4.60 -5.85 -10.72
N VAL A 3 3.32 -5.57 -10.51
CA VAL A 3 2.85 -4.60 -9.52
C VAL A 3 2.30 -5.33 -8.31
N ILE A 4 2.98 -5.24 -7.18
CA ILE A 4 2.49 -5.75 -5.89
C ILE A 4 1.54 -4.70 -5.32
N TYR A 5 0.24 -4.99 -5.34
CA TYR A 5 -0.77 -4.05 -4.89
C TYR A 5 -1.24 -4.36 -3.47
N ILE A 6 -0.91 -3.49 -2.51
CA ILE A 6 -1.39 -3.64 -1.13
C ILE A 6 -2.82 -3.10 -1.04
N ALA A 7 -3.79 -4.00 -0.92
CA ALA A 7 -5.19 -3.71 -0.63
C ALA A 7 -5.47 -3.85 0.87
N GLY A 8 -6.23 -2.94 1.45
CA GLY A 8 -6.55 -2.98 2.88
C GLY A 8 -7.33 -1.77 3.35
N ALA A 9 -7.84 -1.82 4.57
CA ALA A 9 -8.42 -0.65 5.21
C ALA A 9 -7.35 0.38 5.59
N ALA A 10 -7.73 1.65 5.68
CA ALA A 10 -6.83 2.67 6.21
C ALA A 10 -6.35 2.30 7.63
N HIS A 11 -5.10 2.60 7.96
CA HIS A 11 -4.48 2.26 9.26
C HIS A 11 -4.29 0.75 9.54
N SER A 12 -4.22 -0.10 8.52
CA SER A 12 -3.94 -1.53 8.67
C SER A 12 -2.44 -1.88 8.75
N GLY A 13 -1.53 -0.91 8.78
CA GLY A 13 -0.09 -1.18 8.79
C GLY A 13 0.56 -1.21 7.39
N SER A 14 -0.14 -0.70 6.37
CA SER A 14 0.35 -0.72 4.98
C SER A 14 1.69 -0.03 4.78
N THR A 15 1.99 1.04 5.54
CA THR A 15 3.30 1.70 5.46
C THR A 15 4.43 0.80 5.97
N LEU A 16 4.20 -0.01 7.00
CA LEU A 16 5.19 -0.96 7.48
C LEU A 16 5.48 -2.04 6.43
N LEU A 17 4.43 -2.70 5.92
CA LEU A 17 4.60 -3.73 4.88
C LEU A 17 5.25 -3.15 3.62
N ASP A 18 4.87 -1.95 3.23
CA ASP A 18 5.40 -1.20 2.09
C ASP A 18 6.92 -0.95 2.24
N LEU A 19 7.35 -0.46 3.40
CA LEU A 19 8.76 -0.22 3.72
C LEU A 19 9.57 -1.51 3.77
N MET A 20 9.03 -2.57 4.37
CA MET A 20 9.71 -3.88 4.43
C MET A 20 9.85 -4.49 3.04
N LEU A 21 8.83 -4.41 2.18
CA LEU A 21 8.93 -4.87 0.79
C LEU A 21 9.94 -4.03 0.00
N ASN A 22 9.97 -2.70 0.22
CA ASN A 22 10.93 -1.81 -0.44
C ASN A 22 12.39 -2.14 -0.12
N ALA A 23 12.67 -2.67 1.07
CA ALA A 23 14.03 -3.03 1.46
C ALA A 23 14.57 -4.31 0.78
N HIS A 24 13.71 -5.05 0.05
CA HIS A 24 14.14 -6.16 -0.78
C HIS A 24 14.92 -5.66 -2.02
N PRO A 25 16.04 -6.34 -2.42
CA PRO A 25 16.89 -5.88 -3.53
C PRO A 25 16.16 -5.74 -4.86
N ASP A 26 15.19 -6.60 -5.15
CA ASP A 26 14.49 -6.64 -6.44
C ASP A 26 13.17 -5.84 -6.45
N ILE A 27 12.78 -5.23 -5.32
CA ILE A 27 11.51 -4.53 -5.16
C ILE A 27 11.76 -3.03 -4.94
N VAL A 28 10.99 -2.19 -5.63
CA VAL A 28 10.89 -0.75 -5.34
C VAL A 28 9.47 -0.42 -4.89
N SER A 29 9.33 0.31 -3.79
CA SER A 29 8.04 0.87 -3.42
C SER A 29 7.93 2.34 -3.78
N VAL A 30 6.76 2.70 -4.27
CA VAL A 30 6.38 4.08 -4.57
C VAL A 30 5.25 4.60 -3.67
N GLY A 31 4.80 3.80 -2.72
CA GLY A 31 3.79 4.19 -1.74
C GLY A 31 2.38 4.31 -2.30
N GLU A 32 1.65 5.30 -1.82
CA GLU A 32 0.27 5.55 -2.22
C GLU A 32 0.20 6.33 -3.54
N VAL A 33 0.42 5.66 -4.68
CA VAL A 33 0.47 6.29 -6.03
C VAL A 33 -0.76 7.15 -6.33
N LEU A 34 -1.94 6.80 -5.83
CA LEU A 34 -3.16 7.62 -5.97
C LEU A 34 -3.02 9.05 -5.44
N LYS A 35 -2.05 9.30 -4.60
CA LYS A 35 -1.78 10.63 -4.02
C LYS A 35 -0.64 11.36 -4.71
N LEU A 36 -0.06 10.78 -5.76
CA LEU A 36 1.11 11.35 -6.46
C LEU A 36 0.82 12.77 -6.97
N ASN A 37 -0.23 12.94 -7.77
CA ASN A 37 -0.57 14.27 -8.34
C ASN A 37 -0.85 15.29 -7.24
N ARG A 38 -1.53 14.88 -6.18
CA ARG A 38 -1.76 15.75 -5.02
C ARG A 38 -0.46 16.17 -4.34
N GLN A 39 0.49 15.25 -4.15
CA GLN A 39 1.77 15.54 -3.52
C GLN A 39 2.66 16.40 -4.42
N LEU A 40 2.64 16.16 -5.74
CA LEU A 40 3.34 16.99 -6.73
C LEU A 40 2.81 18.45 -6.80
N ALA A 41 1.52 18.64 -6.54
CA ALA A 41 0.89 19.97 -6.50
C ALA A 41 1.29 20.80 -5.28
N HIS A 42 1.81 20.19 -4.21
CA HIS A 42 2.20 20.86 -2.97
C HIS A 42 3.68 21.28 -2.99
N ARG A 43 4.07 22.19 -3.89
CA ARG A 43 5.45 22.73 -3.95
C ARG A 43 5.77 23.70 -2.82
N ASP A 44 4.80 24.53 -2.40
CA ASP A 44 5.03 25.75 -1.62
C ASP A 44 4.12 25.93 -0.41
N THR A 45 3.55 24.87 0.15
CA THR A 45 2.67 25.03 1.30
C THR A 45 3.45 24.89 2.61
N GLU A 46 3.11 25.71 3.61
CA GLU A 46 3.63 25.70 4.99
C GLU A 46 3.55 24.30 5.68
N LYS A 47 2.80 23.36 5.09
CA LYS A 47 2.71 21.96 5.52
C LYS A 47 3.80 21.11 4.86
N LYS A 48 5.07 21.44 5.12
CA LYS A 48 6.27 20.73 4.61
C LYS A 48 6.20 19.19 4.72
N THR A 49 5.48 18.65 5.68
CA THR A 49 5.34 17.20 5.92
C THR A 49 4.60 16.45 4.82
N TYR A 50 3.78 17.11 3.99
CA TYR A 50 3.08 16.45 2.88
C TYR A 50 3.84 16.54 1.55
N ALA A 51 4.68 17.54 1.36
CA ALA A 51 5.45 17.74 0.13
C ALA A 51 6.69 16.86 0.08
N ALA A 52 7.37 16.68 1.22
CA ALA A 52 8.67 15.99 1.30
C ALA A 52 8.62 14.54 0.82
N CYS A 53 9.69 14.13 0.13
CA CYS A 53 9.95 12.75 -0.21
C CYS A 53 10.50 12.00 1.01
N SER A 54 10.28 10.69 1.09
CA SER A 54 10.82 9.85 2.18
C SER A 54 12.35 9.73 2.16
N CYS A 55 13.01 10.12 1.07
CA CYS A 55 14.48 10.22 0.99
C CYS A 55 15.07 11.48 1.66
N GLY A 56 14.21 12.35 2.19
CA GLY A 56 14.62 13.63 2.80
C GLY A 56 14.58 14.83 1.86
N ALA A 57 14.33 14.66 0.56
CA ALA A 57 14.15 15.77 -0.35
C ALA A 57 12.92 16.62 0.03
N PRO A 58 12.98 17.96 -0.03
CA PRO A 58 11.91 18.85 0.45
C PRO A 58 10.61 18.71 -0.35
N SER A 59 10.70 18.29 -1.61
CA SER A 59 9.53 17.92 -2.42
C SER A 59 9.83 16.70 -3.31
N LEU A 60 8.82 16.18 -4.00
CA LEU A 60 9.03 15.12 -5.00
C LEU A 60 9.81 15.65 -6.20
N TRP A 61 9.71 16.94 -6.52
CA TRP A 61 10.45 17.56 -7.61
C TRP A 61 11.95 17.67 -7.32
N ASP A 62 12.33 17.81 -6.04
CA ASP A 62 13.73 17.87 -5.61
C ASP A 62 14.32 16.46 -5.39
N CYS A 63 13.48 15.43 -5.44
CA CYS A 63 13.91 14.05 -5.30
C CYS A 63 14.51 13.55 -6.63
N LYS A 64 15.76 13.11 -6.60
CA LYS A 64 16.47 12.59 -7.78
C LYS A 64 15.72 11.45 -8.48
N PHE A 65 15.10 10.55 -7.71
CA PHE A 65 14.32 9.45 -8.24
C PHE A 65 13.08 9.95 -8.98
N TRP A 66 12.25 10.79 -8.36
CA TRP A 66 11.02 11.30 -8.98
C TRP A 66 11.30 12.25 -10.16
N SER A 67 12.37 13.06 -10.08
CA SER A 67 12.85 13.86 -11.21
C SER A 67 13.24 12.99 -12.41
N ALA A 68 13.95 11.88 -12.17
CA ALA A 68 14.31 10.94 -13.23
C ALA A 68 13.08 10.23 -13.82
N VAL A 69 12.09 9.86 -12.99
CA VAL A 69 10.80 9.31 -13.44
C VAL A 69 10.04 10.33 -14.31
N ASP A 70 10.03 11.61 -13.92
CA ASP A 70 9.41 12.67 -14.73
C ASP A 70 10.11 12.84 -16.09
N ALA A 71 11.43 12.93 -16.08
CA ALA A 71 12.23 13.03 -17.30
C ALA A 71 11.98 11.85 -18.26
N ARG A 72 11.92 10.62 -17.70
CA ARG A 72 11.63 9.41 -18.49
C ARG A 72 10.21 9.42 -19.05
N THR A 73 9.24 9.90 -18.27
CA THR A 73 7.85 10.04 -18.71
C THR A 73 7.74 11.06 -19.82
N ARG A 74 8.36 12.23 -19.68
CA ARG A 74 8.40 13.27 -20.74
C ARG A 74 9.05 12.77 -22.01
N ALA A 75 10.15 12.06 -21.93
CA ALA A 75 10.83 11.49 -23.09
C ALA A 75 9.95 10.50 -23.87
N SER A 76 9.05 9.77 -23.19
CA SER A 76 8.17 8.77 -23.81
C SER A 76 6.81 9.31 -24.27
N THR A 77 6.33 10.42 -23.69
CA THR A 77 4.94 10.88 -23.88
C THR A 77 4.81 12.39 -24.18
N GLY A 78 5.88 13.16 -24.00
CA GLY A 78 5.83 14.62 -24.00
C GLY A 78 5.20 15.25 -22.75
N LYS A 79 4.67 14.44 -21.81
CA LYS A 79 3.95 14.89 -20.61
C LYS A 79 4.73 14.66 -19.33
N SER A 80 4.57 15.57 -18.37
CA SER A 80 5.04 15.38 -16.99
C SER A 80 4.24 14.32 -16.26
N ILE A 81 4.85 13.70 -15.22
CA ILE A 81 4.12 12.82 -14.28
C ILE A 81 2.96 13.55 -13.58
N ALA A 82 3.03 14.87 -13.42
CA ALA A 82 1.96 15.68 -12.86
C ALA A 82 0.74 15.80 -13.79
N GLU A 83 0.94 15.62 -15.09
CA GLU A 83 -0.11 15.66 -16.12
C GLU A 83 -0.73 14.30 -16.40
N LEU A 84 -0.22 13.23 -15.77
CA LEU A 84 -0.79 11.89 -15.89
C LEU A 84 -2.10 11.77 -15.10
N GLU A 85 -3.18 11.42 -15.75
CA GLU A 85 -4.48 11.20 -15.13
C GLU A 85 -4.57 9.80 -14.46
N ILE A 86 -3.81 9.58 -13.39
CA ILE A 86 -3.69 8.31 -12.68
C ILE A 86 -5.04 7.84 -12.10
N LEU A 87 -5.98 8.77 -11.86
CA LEU A 87 -7.31 8.53 -11.29
C LEU A 87 -8.42 8.42 -12.33
N ALA A 88 -8.12 8.59 -13.61
CA ALA A 88 -9.15 8.60 -14.65
C ALA A 88 -10.07 7.37 -14.54
N SER A 89 -11.38 7.64 -14.44
CA SER A 89 -12.43 6.64 -14.20
C SER A 89 -13.08 6.16 -15.50
N GLY A 90 -12.33 6.10 -16.58
CA GLY A 90 -12.79 5.56 -17.87
C GLY A 90 -12.31 4.15 -18.14
N ALA A 91 -12.85 3.50 -19.16
CA ALA A 91 -12.23 2.32 -19.76
C ALA A 91 -10.79 2.69 -20.18
N PRO A 92 -9.78 1.86 -19.86
CA PRO A 92 -8.43 2.18 -20.21
C PRO A 92 -8.31 2.27 -21.74
N ASP A 93 -7.99 3.46 -22.27
CA ASP A 93 -7.47 3.54 -23.63
C ASP A 93 -6.04 2.97 -23.57
N PRO A 94 -5.76 1.84 -24.24
CA PRO A 94 -4.44 1.21 -24.20
C PRO A 94 -3.32 2.15 -24.68
N ARG A 95 -3.66 3.13 -25.51
CA ARG A 95 -2.69 4.08 -26.08
C ARG A 95 -2.25 5.17 -25.12
N HIS A 96 -3.01 5.41 -24.06
CA HIS A 96 -2.79 6.50 -23.10
C HIS A 96 -2.95 6.03 -21.65
N ALA A 97 -2.57 4.79 -21.33
CA ALA A 97 -2.69 4.22 -20.00
C ALA A 97 -1.73 4.90 -18.99
N PRO A 98 -2.13 5.97 -18.28
CA PRO A 98 -1.23 6.76 -17.43
C PRO A 98 -0.52 5.90 -16.37
N ASN A 99 -1.21 4.88 -15.87
CA ASN A 99 -0.63 3.95 -14.90
C ASN A 99 0.47 3.08 -15.51
N VAL A 100 0.28 2.56 -16.71
CA VAL A 100 1.28 1.74 -17.41
C VAL A 100 2.53 2.58 -17.71
N ILE A 101 2.33 3.80 -18.20
CA ILE A 101 3.41 4.77 -18.46
C ILE A 101 4.22 5.03 -17.20
N LEU A 102 3.54 5.37 -16.11
CA LEU A 102 4.17 5.65 -14.83
C LEU A 102 4.98 4.45 -14.30
N PHE A 103 4.37 3.27 -14.26
CA PHE A 103 5.06 2.09 -13.75
C PHE A 103 6.24 1.65 -14.64
N LYS A 104 6.14 1.80 -15.97
CA LYS A 104 7.28 1.58 -16.89
C LYS A 104 8.42 2.58 -16.63
N ALA A 105 8.11 3.84 -16.37
CA ALA A 105 9.12 4.85 -16.02
C ALA A 105 9.79 4.52 -14.67
N ILE A 106 9.02 4.12 -13.66
CA ILE A 106 9.53 3.69 -12.34
C ILE A 106 10.45 2.48 -12.48
N ALA A 107 10.04 1.46 -13.24
CA ALA A 107 10.85 0.27 -13.49
C ALA A 107 12.18 0.64 -14.17
N ALA A 108 12.14 1.49 -15.19
CA ALA A 108 13.33 1.92 -15.94
C ALA A 108 14.31 2.73 -15.07
N VAL A 109 13.80 3.58 -14.16
CA VAL A 109 14.64 4.39 -13.28
C VAL A 109 15.21 3.58 -12.12
N SER A 110 14.42 2.69 -11.52
CA SER A 110 14.86 1.84 -10.41
C SER A 110 15.71 0.65 -10.83
N GLY A 111 15.62 0.22 -12.09
CA GLY A 111 16.19 -1.04 -12.57
C GLY A 111 15.50 -2.28 -12.01
N LYS A 112 14.34 -2.12 -11.35
CA LYS A 112 13.63 -3.20 -10.66
C LYS A 112 12.34 -3.58 -11.36
N ASN A 113 12.01 -4.88 -11.36
CA ASN A 113 10.83 -5.42 -12.03
C ASN A 113 9.60 -5.58 -11.13
N PHE A 114 9.78 -5.50 -9.81
CA PHE A 114 8.69 -5.55 -8.83
C PHE A 114 8.46 -4.17 -8.24
N ILE A 115 7.24 -3.64 -8.39
CA ILE A 115 6.87 -2.31 -7.91
C ILE A 115 5.72 -2.43 -6.93
N VAL A 116 5.86 -1.84 -5.72
CA VAL A 116 4.77 -1.81 -4.73
C VAL A 116 3.94 -0.55 -4.88
N ASP A 117 2.62 -0.70 -4.98
CA ASP A 117 1.62 0.36 -4.85
C ASP A 117 0.76 0.08 -3.62
N SER A 118 0.89 0.89 -2.58
CA SER A 118 0.17 0.77 -1.32
C SER A 118 -1.06 1.69 -1.22
N SER A 119 -1.69 2.02 -2.33
CA SER A 119 -2.87 2.91 -2.38
C SER A 119 -4.11 2.35 -1.68
N LYS A 120 -4.19 1.06 -1.41
CA LYS A 120 -5.20 0.34 -0.61
C LYS A 120 -6.59 0.23 -1.21
N ILE A 121 -6.99 1.10 -2.12
CA ILE A 121 -8.36 1.27 -2.61
C ILE A 121 -8.79 0.12 -3.53
N PRO A 122 -9.86 -0.63 -3.22
CA PRO A 122 -10.31 -1.78 -4.03
C PRO A 122 -10.66 -1.41 -5.49
N ARG A 123 -11.15 -0.19 -5.73
CA ARG A 123 -11.45 0.29 -7.08
C ARG A 123 -10.19 0.43 -7.93
N ARG A 124 -9.08 0.93 -7.34
CA ARG A 124 -7.80 1.04 -8.04
C ARG A 124 -7.22 -0.33 -8.39
N LEU A 125 -7.29 -1.29 -7.47
CA LEU A 125 -6.89 -2.66 -7.76
C LEU A 125 -7.59 -3.18 -9.02
N LYS A 126 -8.94 -3.07 -9.06
CA LYS A 126 -9.72 -3.47 -10.24
C LYS A 126 -9.27 -2.74 -11.50
N GLN A 127 -8.98 -1.46 -11.41
CA GLN A 127 -8.51 -0.65 -12.53
C GLN A 127 -7.15 -1.14 -13.04
N LEU A 128 -6.17 -1.37 -12.15
CA LEU A 128 -4.84 -1.84 -12.55
C LEU A 128 -4.89 -3.22 -13.20
N MET A 129 -5.73 -4.11 -12.70
CA MET A 129 -5.92 -5.47 -13.26
C MET A 129 -6.55 -5.49 -14.67
N GLN A 130 -7.06 -4.35 -15.17
CA GLN A 130 -7.60 -4.25 -16.53
C GLN A 130 -6.51 -4.01 -17.59
N PHE A 131 -5.28 -3.67 -17.17
CA PHE A 131 -4.17 -3.44 -18.10
C PHE A 131 -3.36 -4.74 -18.28
N PRO A 132 -3.38 -5.35 -19.48
CA PRO A 132 -2.64 -6.59 -19.73
C PRO A 132 -1.12 -6.42 -19.60
N GLU A 133 -0.60 -5.19 -19.71
CA GLU A 133 0.82 -4.87 -19.55
C GLU A 133 1.27 -4.89 -18.08
N LEU A 134 0.32 -4.86 -17.15
CA LEU A 134 0.58 -4.91 -15.70
C LEU A 134 0.25 -6.31 -15.16
N ASP A 135 1.26 -7.04 -14.77
CA ASP A 135 1.08 -8.26 -13.98
C ASP A 135 0.83 -7.84 -12.52
N VAL A 136 -0.45 -7.72 -12.13
CA VAL A 136 -0.84 -7.21 -10.81
C VAL A 136 -1.01 -8.35 -9.82
N TYR A 137 -0.19 -8.35 -8.77
CA TYR A 137 -0.27 -9.30 -7.68
C TYR A 137 -0.86 -8.65 -6.42
N PRO A 138 -2.09 -8.99 -6.00
CA PRO A 138 -2.71 -8.40 -4.83
C PRO A 138 -2.16 -8.98 -3.52
N VAL A 139 -1.99 -8.10 -2.55
CA VAL A 139 -1.73 -8.45 -1.14
C VAL A 139 -2.84 -7.86 -0.29
N HIS A 140 -3.66 -8.69 0.33
CA HIS A 140 -4.71 -8.26 1.24
C HIS A 140 -4.14 -8.07 2.65
N LEU A 141 -3.90 -6.83 3.03
CA LEU A 141 -3.42 -6.49 4.36
C LEU A 141 -4.58 -6.28 5.33
N VAL A 142 -4.64 -7.11 6.34
CA VAL A 142 -5.68 -7.13 7.37
C VAL A 142 -5.09 -6.73 8.72
N ARG A 143 -5.85 -6.03 9.54
CA ARG A 143 -5.52 -5.72 10.93
C ARG A 143 -6.71 -6.02 11.82
N ASN A 144 -6.45 -6.38 13.09
CA ASN A 144 -7.49 -6.49 14.11
C ASN A 144 -8.40 -5.25 14.07
N PRO A 145 -9.73 -5.44 13.91
CA PRO A 145 -10.65 -4.31 13.77
C PRO A 145 -10.60 -3.33 14.95
N LYS A 146 -10.37 -3.82 16.18
CA LYS A 146 -10.21 -2.93 17.35
C LYS A 146 -9.03 -1.98 17.16
N GLY A 147 -7.88 -2.49 16.72
CA GLY A 147 -6.68 -1.69 16.48
C GLY A 147 -6.86 -0.71 15.31
N GLN A 148 -7.46 -1.18 14.22
CA GLN A 148 -7.71 -0.35 13.04
C GLN A 148 -8.71 0.79 13.35
N ILE A 149 -9.86 0.46 13.95
CA ILE A 149 -10.93 1.42 14.28
C ILE A 149 -10.42 2.45 15.27
N THR A 150 -9.72 2.03 16.34
CA THR A 150 -9.10 2.97 17.30
C THR A 150 -8.14 3.93 16.62
N SER A 151 -7.30 3.43 15.71
CA SER A 151 -6.34 4.27 14.99
C SER A 151 -7.02 5.31 14.08
N VAL A 152 -8.16 4.97 13.46
CA VAL A 152 -8.97 5.92 12.65
C VAL A 152 -9.68 6.92 13.55
N MET A 153 -10.28 6.44 14.64
CA MET A 153 -11.02 7.30 15.59
C MET A 153 -10.16 8.42 16.16
N ARG A 154 -8.91 8.14 16.52
CA ARG A 154 -7.98 9.14 17.07
C ARG A 154 -7.72 10.30 16.11
N LYS A 155 -7.91 10.10 14.81
CA LYS A 155 -7.69 11.14 13.78
C LYS A 155 -8.97 11.80 13.30
N HIS A 156 -10.06 11.04 13.25
CA HIS A 156 -11.27 11.47 12.53
C HIS A 156 -12.57 11.28 13.34
N GLY A 157 -12.50 10.74 14.55
CA GLY A 157 -13.69 10.42 15.36
C GLY A 157 -14.56 9.31 14.76
N GLY A 158 -15.80 9.18 15.24
CA GLY A 158 -16.86 8.37 14.59
C GLY A 158 -16.76 6.86 14.84
N PHE A 159 -17.03 6.40 16.07
CA PHE A 159 -16.90 4.99 16.46
C PHE A 159 -17.71 4.03 15.57
N LEU A 160 -19.04 4.14 15.56
CA LEU A 160 -19.93 3.24 14.80
C LEU A 160 -19.69 3.35 13.28
N LYS A 161 -19.48 4.56 12.78
CA LYS A 161 -19.16 4.80 11.37
C LYS A 161 -17.92 4.03 10.92
N ASN A 162 -16.90 3.94 11.78
CA ASN A 162 -15.66 3.24 11.44
C ASN A 162 -15.83 1.71 11.49
N ILE A 163 -16.73 1.17 12.32
CA ILE A 163 -17.11 -0.25 12.31
C ILE A 163 -17.74 -0.61 10.95
N VAL A 164 -18.76 0.14 10.55
CA VAL A 164 -19.43 -0.06 9.26
C VAL A 164 -18.44 0.08 8.09
N ARG A 165 -17.60 1.11 8.15
CA ARG A 165 -16.57 1.32 7.11
C ARG A 165 -15.57 0.17 7.02
N TYR A 166 -15.15 -0.39 8.16
CA TYR A 166 -14.27 -1.55 8.20
C TYR A 166 -14.92 -2.73 7.47
N GLU A 167 -16.15 -3.10 7.85
CA GLU A 167 -16.92 -4.19 7.23
C GLU A 167 -17.04 -4.01 5.72
N VAL A 168 -17.51 -2.84 5.29
CA VAL A 168 -17.71 -2.54 3.86
C VAL A 168 -16.40 -2.68 3.06
N VAL A 169 -15.29 -2.15 3.58
CA VAL A 169 -14.00 -2.22 2.89
C VAL A 169 -13.49 -3.65 2.82
N GLN A 170 -13.55 -4.40 3.92
CA GLN A 170 -13.09 -5.79 3.94
C GLN A 170 -13.91 -6.67 3.01
N GLU A 171 -15.24 -6.51 3.01
CA GLU A 171 -16.11 -7.24 2.10
C GLU A 171 -15.86 -6.87 0.62
N GLN A 172 -15.64 -5.60 0.31
CA GLN A 172 -15.31 -5.17 -1.06
C GLN A 172 -13.99 -5.78 -1.54
N ILE A 173 -12.97 -5.84 -0.68
CA ILE A 173 -11.69 -6.47 -1.01
C ILE A 173 -11.89 -7.97 -1.21
N HIS A 174 -12.52 -8.65 -0.25
CA HIS A 174 -12.79 -10.08 -0.32
C HIS A 174 -13.53 -10.48 -1.61
N ARG A 175 -14.61 -9.78 -1.95
CA ARG A 175 -15.36 -10.03 -3.19
C ARG A 175 -14.52 -9.87 -4.45
N LYS A 176 -13.58 -8.90 -4.46
CA LYS A 176 -12.69 -8.68 -5.63
C LYS A 176 -11.58 -9.71 -5.73
N LEU A 177 -11.14 -10.27 -4.62
CA LEU A 177 -10.04 -11.22 -4.59
C LEU A 177 -10.50 -12.68 -4.60
N LYS A 178 -11.80 -12.96 -4.48
CA LYS A 178 -12.34 -14.33 -4.38
C LYS A 178 -11.84 -15.27 -5.49
N SER A 179 -11.74 -14.77 -6.73
CA SER A 179 -11.29 -15.54 -7.91
C SER A 179 -9.86 -15.21 -8.35
N VAL A 180 -9.14 -14.39 -7.58
CA VAL A 180 -7.79 -13.92 -7.95
C VAL A 180 -6.77 -14.51 -6.98
N PRO A 181 -5.69 -15.15 -7.46
CA PRO A 181 -4.58 -15.52 -6.60
C PRO A 181 -4.00 -14.31 -5.88
N HIS A 182 -3.84 -14.39 -4.57
CA HIS A 182 -3.35 -13.28 -3.76
C HIS A 182 -2.72 -13.76 -2.46
N SER A 183 -1.95 -12.92 -1.79
CA SER A 183 -1.50 -13.16 -0.42
C SER A 183 -2.36 -12.41 0.59
N VAL A 184 -2.56 -13.02 1.74
CA VAL A 184 -3.12 -12.35 2.93
C VAL A 184 -2.01 -12.14 3.94
N VAL A 185 -1.88 -10.91 4.45
CA VAL A 185 -0.96 -10.57 5.53
C VAL A 185 -1.75 -9.96 6.66
N ARG A 186 -1.63 -10.53 7.87
CA ARG A 186 -2.15 -9.89 9.07
C ARG A 186 -1.08 -9.00 9.69
N TYR A 187 -1.43 -7.78 10.02
CA TYR A 187 -0.51 -6.82 10.64
C TYR A 187 0.15 -7.39 11.90
N GLU A 188 -0.62 -8.10 12.70
CA GLU A 188 -0.16 -8.69 13.94
C GLU A 188 0.89 -9.79 13.69
N ASP A 189 0.71 -10.59 12.63
CA ASP A 189 1.66 -11.63 12.23
C ASP A 189 2.91 -10.99 11.61
N LEU A 190 2.75 -9.96 10.79
CA LEU A 190 3.87 -9.21 10.22
C LEU A 190 4.81 -8.63 11.29
N VAL A 191 4.25 -8.21 12.43
CA VAL A 191 5.05 -7.66 13.53
C VAL A 191 5.69 -8.75 14.38
N ARG A 192 5.00 -9.90 14.60
CA ARG A 192 5.48 -11.00 15.44
C ARG A 192 6.43 -11.94 14.73
N ASP A 193 6.15 -12.23 13.46
CA ASP A 193 6.90 -13.14 12.61
C ASP A 193 7.01 -12.53 11.20
N PRO A 194 7.89 -11.52 11.04
CA PRO A 194 8.02 -10.78 9.80
C PRO A 194 8.53 -11.64 8.64
N GLU A 195 9.47 -12.55 8.89
CA GLU A 195 10.02 -13.42 7.85
C GLU A 195 8.94 -14.31 7.24
N ARG A 196 8.17 -15.02 8.04
CA ARG A 196 7.07 -15.84 7.57
C ARG A 196 6.02 -15.02 6.83
N SER A 197 5.70 -13.84 7.34
CA SER A 197 4.70 -12.96 6.72
C SER A 197 5.16 -12.43 5.39
N LEU A 198 6.44 -12.05 5.25
CA LEU A 198 7.01 -11.59 4.00
C LEU A 198 7.15 -12.74 3.00
N ASN A 199 7.61 -13.92 3.42
CA ASN A 199 7.68 -15.10 2.54
C ASN A 199 6.32 -15.46 1.94
N SER A 200 5.22 -15.29 2.68
CA SER A 200 3.88 -15.51 2.11
C SER A 200 3.53 -14.60 0.94
N VAL A 201 4.21 -13.47 0.79
CA VAL A 201 4.09 -12.54 -0.35
C VAL A 201 5.14 -12.83 -1.41
N LEU A 202 6.36 -13.15 -1.01
CA LEU A 202 7.54 -13.26 -1.89
C LEU A 202 7.59 -14.58 -2.64
N GLU A 203 7.33 -15.71 -1.99
CA GLU A 203 7.38 -17.05 -2.61
C GLU A 203 6.48 -17.19 -3.84
N PRO A 204 5.22 -16.75 -3.85
CA PRO A 204 4.38 -16.80 -5.04
C PRO A 204 4.89 -15.91 -6.20
N LEU A 205 5.80 -14.99 -5.90
CA LEU A 205 6.46 -14.11 -6.87
C LEU A 205 7.79 -14.67 -7.37
N GLY A 206 8.22 -15.81 -6.83
CA GLY A 206 9.53 -16.40 -7.12
C GLY A 206 10.69 -15.68 -6.40
N LEU A 207 10.38 -14.94 -5.34
CA LEU A 207 11.35 -14.25 -4.48
C LEU A 207 11.46 -14.95 -3.12
N SER A 208 12.53 -14.68 -2.40
CA SER A 208 12.75 -15.15 -1.04
C SER A 208 12.99 -13.97 -0.09
N PHE A 209 12.72 -14.18 1.18
CA PHE A 209 13.02 -13.20 2.22
C PHE A 209 14.49 -12.78 2.20
N ASP A 210 14.73 -11.48 2.34
CA ASP A 210 16.06 -10.90 2.51
C ASP A 210 16.16 -10.21 3.87
N PRO A 211 17.21 -10.48 4.68
CA PRO A 211 17.36 -9.88 6.02
C PRO A 211 17.31 -8.34 6.05
N ARG A 212 17.67 -7.67 4.95
CA ARG A 212 17.56 -6.21 4.81
C ARG A 212 16.12 -5.71 5.01
N GLN A 213 15.13 -6.56 4.81
CA GLN A 213 13.70 -6.22 5.02
C GLN A 213 13.39 -5.95 6.50
N LEU A 214 14.20 -6.46 7.43
CA LEU A 214 14.08 -6.12 8.85
C LEU A 214 14.74 -4.77 9.19
N SER A 215 15.70 -4.33 8.39
CA SER A 215 16.35 -3.01 8.48
C SER A 215 15.70 -2.00 7.51
N TRP A 216 14.41 -2.07 7.33
CA TRP A 216 13.63 -1.32 6.32
C TRP A 216 13.80 0.21 6.40
N ALA A 217 14.13 0.75 7.57
CA ALA A 217 14.31 2.20 7.75
C ALA A 217 15.61 2.72 7.10
N GLU A 218 16.61 1.86 6.96
CA GLU A 218 17.91 2.17 6.38
C GLU A 218 17.91 2.09 4.85
N ALA A 219 16.93 1.41 4.27
CA ALA A 219 16.81 1.26 2.83
C ALA A 219 16.50 2.62 2.17
N GLU A 220 17.06 2.84 0.97
CA GLU A 220 16.68 3.97 0.13
C GLU A 220 15.18 3.87 -0.22
N LYS A 221 14.46 5.00 -0.09
CA LYS A 221 13.00 5.02 -0.22
C LYS A 221 12.49 6.33 -0.80
N HIS A 222 11.58 6.22 -1.77
CA HIS A 222 10.98 7.35 -2.47
C HIS A 222 9.44 7.30 -2.41
N ILE A 223 8.92 6.99 -1.23
CA ILE A 223 7.52 6.65 -0.98
C ILE A 223 6.64 7.91 -0.99
N VAL A 224 5.62 7.89 -1.83
CA VAL A 224 4.56 8.90 -1.90
C VAL A 224 3.55 8.67 -0.79
N ALA A 225 3.24 9.71 -0.05
CA ALA A 225 2.23 9.70 1.02
C ALA A 225 2.47 8.57 2.07
N GLY A 226 1.43 8.16 2.79
CA GLY A 226 1.56 7.14 3.84
C GLY A 226 1.71 7.73 5.24
N ASN A 227 2.07 6.89 6.21
CA ASN A 227 2.28 7.28 7.59
C ASN A 227 3.65 7.97 7.77
N HIS A 228 3.80 8.71 8.87
CA HIS A 228 5.06 9.38 9.24
C HIS A 228 6.25 8.41 9.38
N MET A 229 6.00 7.13 9.64
CA MET A 229 6.99 6.05 9.69
C MET A 229 7.91 6.02 8.46
N ARG A 230 7.46 6.49 7.30
CA ARG A 230 8.29 6.59 6.08
C ARG A 230 9.53 7.49 6.22
N TYR A 231 9.58 8.33 7.24
CA TYR A 231 10.72 9.21 7.55
C TYR A 231 11.61 8.67 8.66
N GLU A 232 11.26 7.55 9.27
CA GLU A 232 12.08 6.95 10.32
C GLU A 232 13.40 6.43 9.76
N THR A 233 14.43 6.56 10.58
CA THR A 233 15.81 6.15 10.28
C THR A 233 16.23 4.89 11.05
N LYS A 234 15.38 4.41 11.98
CA LYS A 234 15.62 3.20 12.75
C LYS A 234 14.43 2.26 12.61
N SER A 235 14.72 1.03 12.23
CA SER A 235 13.71 -0.02 12.12
C SER A 235 13.28 -0.50 13.50
N LYS A 236 11.98 -0.41 13.76
CA LYS A 236 11.37 -0.89 15.00
C LYS A 236 10.05 -1.60 14.71
N LEU A 237 9.94 -2.84 15.18
CA LEU A 237 8.71 -3.61 15.11
C LEU A 237 8.05 -3.61 16.49
N VAL A 238 6.97 -2.87 16.63
CA VAL A 238 6.18 -2.80 17.87
C VAL A 238 4.73 -3.03 17.55
N LEU A 239 4.15 -4.05 18.16
CA LEU A 239 2.73 -4.34 18.01
C LEU A 239 1.89 -3.23 18.66
N ASP A 240 1.09 -2.56 17.85
CA ASP A 240 0.21 -1.49 18.33
C ASP A 240 -1.09 -2.08 18.90
N GLU A 241 -1.11 -2.26 20.21
CA GLU A 241 -2.26 -2.73 20.98
C GLU A 241 -2.94 -1.63 21.81
N ARG A 242 -2.69 -0.36 21.53
CA ARG A 242 -3.28 0.78 22.24
C ARG A 242 -4.82 0.77 22.30
N TRP A 243 -5.48 0.02 21.45
CA TRP A 243 -6.91 -0.20 21.52
C TRP A 243 -7.36 -0.83 22.85
N ARG A 244 -6.49 -1.59 23.53
CA ARG A 244 -6.77 -2.20 24.85
C ARG A 244 -7.04 -1.13 25.91
N GLU A 245 -6.35 0.01 25.83
CA GLU A 245 -6.48 1.14 26.75
C GLU A 245 -7.56 2.14 26.31
N HIS A 246 -7.79 2.26 25.00
CA HIS A 246 -8.67 3.28 24.43
C HIS A 246 -10.12 2.83 24.23
N LEU A 247 -10.40 1.53 24.23
CA LEU A 247 -11.75 1.00 24.09
C LEU A 247 -12.22 0.36 25.40
N THR A 248 -13.38 0.81 25.88
CA THR A 248 -14.05 0.13 27.01
C THR A 248 -14.44 -1.31 26.63
N ALA A 249 -14.65 -2.19 27.60
CA ALA A 249 -15.10 -3.56 27.37
C ALA A 249 -16.39 -3.61 26.52
N ARG A 250 -17.32 -2.67 26.75
CA ARG A 250 -18.55 -2.55 25.96
C ARG A 250 -18.24 -2.19 24.50
N GLN A 251 -17.37 -1.23 24.24
CA GLN A 251 -16.95 -0.87 22.89
C GLN A 251 -16.24 -2.01 22.18
N GLN A 252 -15.39 -2.75 22.86
CA GLN A 252 -14.71 -3.93 22.29
C GLN A 252 -15.72 -5.00 21.84
N ARG A 253 -16.75 -5.28 22.65
CA ARG A 253 -17.83 -6.20 22.27
C ARG A 253 -18.62 -5.70 21.05
N ILE A 254 -18.92 -4.42 21.00
CA ILE A 254 -19.61 -3.81 19.84
C ILE A 254 -18.77 -3.96 18.56
N VAL A 255 -17.45 -3.73 18.64
CA VAL A 255 -16.56 -3.99 17.50
C VAL A 255 -16.57 -5.45 17.11
N ASP A 256 -16.44 -6.37 18.07
CA ASP A 256 -16.43 -7.82 17.79
C ASP A 256 -17.71 -8.27 17.07
N LEU A 257 -18.88 -7.82 17.53
CA LEU A 257 -20.16 -8.11 16.90
C LEU A 257 -20.30 -7.44 15.51
N GLY A 258 -19.97 -6.15 15.45
CA GLY A 258 -20.09 -5.36 14.22
C GLY A 258 -19.09 -5.72 13.12
N THR A 259 -18.06 -6.53 13.43
CA THR A 259 -17.05 -6.99 12.45
C THR A 259 -16.99 -8.52 12.34
N MET A 260 -18.00 -9.22 12.84
CA MET A 260 -18.03 -10.68 12.87
C MET A 260 -18.03 -11.29 11.46
N ARG A 261 -18.78 -10.70 10.53
CA ARG A 261 -18.90 -11.19 9.16
C ARG A 261 -17.56 -11.12 8.42
N SER A 262 -16.91 -9.94 8.40
CA SER A 262 -15.62 -9.82 7.72
C SER A 262 -14.57 -10.72 8.36
N ARG A 263 -14.55 -10.83 9.69
CA ARG A 263 -13.61 -11.71 10.40
C ARG A 263 -13.76 -13.18 10.04
N SER A 264 -14.97 -13.66 9.81
CA SER A 264 -15.22 -15.05 9.38
C SER A 264 -14.79 -15.32 7.94
N LEU A 265 -14.72 -14.29 7.11
CA LEU A 265 -14.33 -14.39 5.69
C LEU A 265 -12.80 -14.27 5.48
N LEU A 266 -12.06 -13.77 6.48
CA LEU A 266 -10.65 -13.46 6.32
C LEU A 266 -9.77 -14.67 6.69
N PRO A 267 -8.99 -15.20 5.72
CA PRO A 267 -8.06 -16.30 6.00
C PRO A 267 -6.90 -15.84 6.90
N SER A 268 -6.13 -16.80 7.36
CA SER A 268 -4.85 -16.57 8.02
C SER A 268 -3.82 -15.97 7.06
N THR A 269 -2.70 -15.47 7.59
CA THR A 269 -1.55 -15.05 6.76
C THR A 269 -1.10 -16.22 5.89
N GLY A 270 -0.99 -15.99 4.59
CA GLY A 270 -0.59 -17.01 3.63
C GLY A 270 -1.07 -16.71 2.21
N TYR A 271 -0.69 -17.58 1.27
CA TYR A 271 -1.13 -17.55 -0.10
C TYR A 271 -2.53 -18.16 -0.25
N VAL A 272 -3.38 -17.50 -1.02
CA VAL A 272 -4.75 -17.95 -1.34
C VAL A 272 -4.85 -18.20 -2.84
N LYS A 273 -5.08 -19.45 -3.23
CA LYS A 273 -5.47 -19.78 -4.61
C LYS A 273 -6.85 -19.18 -4.84
N GLY A 274 -7.00 -18.36 -5.87
CA GLY A 274 -8.33 -17.89 -6.27
C GLY A 274 -9.25 -19.08 -6.54
N ALA A 275 -10.55 -18.94 -6.27
CA ALA A 275 -11.52 -19.96 -6.67
C ALA A 275 -11.51 -20.07 -8.19
N ALA A 276 -11.46 -21.28 -8.72
CA ALA A 276 -11.65 -21.51 -10.15
C ALA A 276 -13.03 -20.97 -10.54
N SER A 277 -13.07 -20.13 -11.58
CA SER A 277 -14.30 -19.60 -12.17
C SER A 277 -15.02 -20.68 -12.97
#